data_4f5d9706714b9529b66c15de0f3066f6
#
_entry.id   4f5d9706714b9529b66c15de0f3066f6
#
_cell.length_a   1.000
_cell.length_b   1.000
_cell.length_c   1.000
_cell.angle_alpha   90.00
_cell.angle_beta   90.00
_cell.angle_gamma   90.00
#
_symmetry.space_group_name_H-M   'P 1'
#
loop_
_entity.id
_entity.type
_entity.pdbx_description
1 polymer ?
#
loop_
_entity_poly.entity_id
_entity_poly.type
_entity_poly.pdbx_seq_one_letter_code
_entity_poly.pdbx_strand_id
1 'polypeptide(L)'
;ESIAVDGTTVTIILKNPAIYYEYSIDGINYQSSNIFLNSPAGLQTAFVRETNGCSNVTENFIVLSMPKFFTPNNDSYNDFWEVKGLNNYPEAIVTIFDRYGKLITQLDASSPKWDGTFNGLLLPADDYWFTLKLEDGRETKGHFSLKR
;
A
#
# COMPACT_ATOMS: atom_id res chain seq x y z
N GLU A 1 20.58 4.79 -7.29
CA GLU A 1 19.23 5.27 -6.98
C GLU A 1 18.38 4.08 -6.55
N SER A 2 17.58 4.26 -5.51
CA SER A 2 16.61 3.29 -5.04
C SER A 2 15.46 4.01 -4.34
N ILE A 3 14.30 3.37 -4.28
CA ILE A 3 13.13 3.89 -3.60
C ILE A 3 12.74 2.92 -2.50
N ALA A 4 12.69 3.41 -1.26
CA ALA A 4 12.19 2.68 -0.11
C ALA A 4 10.73 3.06 0.14
N VAL A 5 9.86 2.07 0.26
CA VAL A 5 8.43 2.25 0.54
C VAL A 5 8.11 1.52 1.84
N ASP A 6 7.62 2.25 2.83
CA ASP A 6 7.16 1.72 4.11
C ASP A 6 5.72 2.22 4.36
N GLY A 7 4.75 1.33 4.16
CA GLY A 7 3.34 1.71 4.13
C GLY A 7 3.08 2.73 3.03
N THR A 8 2.64 3.93 3.42
CA THR A 8 2.44 5.07 2.51
C THR A 8 3.56 6.11 2.58
N THR A 9 4.64 5.80 3.30
CA THR A 9 5.84 6.65 3.34
C THR A 9 6.83 6.21 2.28
N VAL A 10 7.24 7.14 1.44
CA VAL A 10 8.19 6.93 0.35
C VAL A 10 9.45 7.72 0.61
N THR A 11 10.60 7.06 0.50
CA THR A 11 11.92 7.70 0.63
C THR A 11 12.73 7.45 -0.63
N ILE A 12 13.13 8.51 -1.30
CA ILE A 12 13.99 8.46 -2.49
C ILE A 12 15.46 8.50 -2.03
N ILE A 13 16.22 7.46 -2.36
CA ILE A 13 17.61 7.30 -1.92
C ILE A 13 18.53 7.41 -3.12
N LEU A 14 19.42 8.40 -3.10
CA LEU A 14 20.44 8.59 -4.11
C LEU A 14 21.78 8.00 -3.63
N LYS A 15 22.55 7.41 -4.55
CA LYS A 15 23.90 6.89 -4.23
C LYS A 15 24.88 7.99 -3.81
N ASN A 16 24.75 9.17 -4.41
CA ASN A 16 25.57 10.34 -4.11
C ASN A 16 24.63 11.54 -3.86
N PRO A 17 24.04 11.68 -2.65
CA PRO A 17 23.18 12.79 -2.37
C PRO A 17 23.99 14.09 -2.32
N ALA A 18 23.71 14.99 -3.26
CA ALA A 18 24.22 16.35 -3.22
C ALA A 18 23.14 17.29 -2.67
N ILE A 19 23.58 18.38 -2.07
CA ILE A 19 22.69 19.40 -1.46
C ILE A 19 21.78 20.15 -2.47
N TYR A 20 21.90 19.84 -3.75
CA TYR A 20 21.25 20.58 -4.83
C TYR A 20 20.17 19.78 -5.56
N TYR A 21 19.61 18.73 -4.94
CA TYR A 21 18.52 17.97 -5.53
C TYR A 21 17.17 18.37 -4.97
N GLU A 22 16.17 18.36 -5.82
CA GLU A 22 14.76 18.45 -5.48
C GLU A 22 14.04 17.19 -5.93
N TYR A 23 13.05 16.80 -5.15
CA TYR A 23 12.33 15.54 -5.28
C TYR A 23 10.84 15.79 -5.47
N SER A 24 10.19 14.94 -6.28
CA SER A 24 8.74 14.98 -6.48
C SER A 24 8.20 13.57 -6.71
N ILE A 25 6.92 13.36 -6.43
CA ILE A 25 6.17 12.15 -6.78
C ILE A 25 4.98 12.44 -7.72
N ASP A 26 4.81 13.68 -8.14
CA ASP A 26 3.77 14.11 -9.10
C ASP A 26 4.36 14.81 -10.34
N GLY A 27 5.67 15.10 -10.34
CA GLY A 27 6.37 15.80 -11.41
C GLY A 27 6.07 17.30 -11.51
N ILE A 28 5.28 17.83 -10.59
CA ILE A 28 4.83 19.24 -10.58
C ILE A 28 5.34 19.96 -9.33
N ASN A 29 5.09 19.38 -8.17
CA ASN A 29 5.48 19.95 -6.88
C ASN A 29 6.79 19.32 -6.41
N TYR A 30 7.84 20.13 -6.33
CA TYR A 30 9.17 19.70 -5.92
C TYR A 30 9.49 20.21 -4.52
N GLN A 31 10.18 19.39 -3.75
CA GLN A 31 10.65 19.70 -2.39
C GLN A 31 12.11 19.28 -2.20
N SER A 32 12.77 19.90 -1.22
CA SER A 32 14.16 19.52 -0.87
C SER A 32 14.24 18.23 -0.03
N SER A 33 13.15 17.86 0.66
CA SER A 33 13.08 16.60 1.38
C SER A 33 12.88 15.43 0.41
N ASN A 34 13.59 14.35 0.62
CA ASN A 34 13.47 13.11 -0.13
C ASN A 34 12.41 12.14 0.46
N ILE A 35 11.66 12.58 1.47
CA ILE A 35 10.63 11.79 2.16
C ILE A 35 9.26 12.35 1.84
N PHE A 36 8.35 11.47 1.42
CA PHE A 36 6.95 11.76 1.11
C PHE A 36 6.05 10.94 2.01
N LEU A 37 5.20 11.62 2.77
CA LEU A 37 4.22 11.01 3.66
C LEU A 37 2.87 10.92 2.96
N ASN A 38 2.07 9.90 3.33
CA ASN A 38 0.71 9.71 2.80
C ASN A 38 0.65 9.64 1.27
N SER A 39 1.64 8.99 0.67
CA SER A 39 1.69 8.81 -0.77
C SER A 39 0.50 7.97 -1.26
N PRO A 40 -0.12 8.33 -2.40
CA PRO A 40 -1.24 7.59 -2.94
C PRO A 40 -0.88 6.13 -3.24
N ALA A 41 -1.83 5.22 -3.02
CA ALA A 41 -1.65 3.80 -3.35
C ALA A 41 -1.64 3.59 -4.87
N GLY A 42 -0.92 2.58 -5.31
CA GLY A 42 -0.78 2.18 -6.71
C GLY A 42 0.57 2.54 -7.31
N LEU A 43 0.63 2.49 -8.64
CA LEU A 43 1.83 2.83 -9.38
C LEU A 43 2.07 4.35 -9.34
N GLN A 44 3.27 4.72 -8.91
CA GLN A 44 3.72 6.10 -8.79
C GLN A 44 5.04 6.28 -9.53
N THR A 45 5.41 7.52 -9.79
CA THR A 45 6.70 7.88 -10.39
C THR A 45 7.42 8.87 -9.49
N ALA A 46 8.66 8.57 -9.14
CA ALA A 46 9.56 9.49 -8.47
C ALA A 46 10.30 10.34 -9.50
N PHE A 47 10.46 11.61 -9.21
CA PHE A 47 11.20 12.57 -10.02
C PHE A 47 12.29 13.18 -9.16
N VAL A 48 13.51 13.22 -9.69
CA VAL A 48 14.65 13.88 -9.06
C VAL A 48 15.27 14.83 -10.07
N ARG A 49 15.46 16.07 -9.67
CA ARG A 49 16.14 17.07 -10.51
C ARG A 49 17.20 17.84 -9.72
N GLU A 50 18.23 18.29 -10.41
CA GLU A 50 19.16 19.26 -9.85
C GLU A 50 18.54 20.65 -9.85
N THR A 51 18.69 21.41 -8.74
CA THR A 51 18.15 22.79 -8.60
C THR A 51 18.69 23.75 -9.65
N ASN A 52 19.92 23.52 -10.15
CA ASN A 52 20.60 24.38 -11.13
C ASN A 52 20.70 23.72 -12.51
N GLY A 53 20.03 22.60 -12.75
CA GLY A 53 20.50 21.79 -13.78
C GLY A 53 19.57 21.20 -14.78
N CYS A 54 20.24 20.50 -15.65
CA CYS A 54 19.70 19.88 -16.84
C CYS A 54 19.44 18.39 -16.64
N SER A 55 19.71 17.81 -15.47
CA SER A 55 19.46 16.39 -15.23
C SER A 55 18.15 16.15 -14.48
N ASN A 56 17.32 15.35 -15.09
CA ASN A 56 16.05 14.88 -14.54
C ASN A 56 16.03 13.35 -14.64
N VAL A 57 15.84 12.69 -13.52
CA VAL A 57 15.78 11.23 -13.43
C VAL A 57 14.41 10.83 -12.90
N THR A 58 13.85 9.78 -13.48
CA THR A 58 12.56 9.24 -13.06
C THR A 58 12.64 7.75 -12.78
N GLU A 59 11.92 7.27 -11.78
CA GLU A 59 11.81 5.85 -11.44
C GLU A 59 10.40 5.52 -10.97
N ASN A 60 9.86 4.42 -11.47
CA ASN A 60 8.53 3.94 -11.08
C ASN A 60 8.61 3.08 -9.81
N PHE A 61 7.61 3.22 -8.96
CA PHE A 61 7.47 2.43 -7.74
C PHE A 61 5.98 2.19 -7.42
N ILE A 62 5.71 1.24 -6.54
CA ILE A 62 4.35 0.85 -6.16
C ILE A 62 4.17 1.09 -4.67
N VAL A 63 3.08 1.78 -4.31
CA VAL A 63 2.64 1.99 -2.93
C VAL A 63 1.46 1.08 -2.66
N LEU A 64 1.56 0.26 -1.62
CA LEU A 64 0.47 -0.54 -1.10
C LEU A 64 -0.11 0.12 0.15
N SER A 65 -1.43 0.23 0.21
CA SER A 65 -2.12 0.78 1.37
C SER A 65 -3.08 -0.27 1.94
N MET A 66 -2.93 -0.52 3.24
CA MET A 66 -3.73 -1.47 4.00
C MET A 66 -4.59 -0.71 4.99
N PRO A 67 -5.90 -0.55 4.75
CA PRO A 67 -6.79 0.17 5.67
C PRO A 67 -6.80 -0.46 7.06
N LYS A 68 -6.85 0.37 8.10
CA LYS A 68 -6.87 -0.07 9.49
C LYS A 68 -8.24 -0.52 9.97
N PHE A 69 -9.29 -0.21 9.23
CA PHE A 69 -10.65 -0.63 9.52
C PHE A 69 -11.53 -0.59 8.27
N PHE A 70 -12.67 -1.26 8.33
CA PHE A 70 -13.76 -1.15 7.38
C PHE A 70 -15.10 -1.32 8.07
N THR A 71 -16.17 -0.84 7.43
CA THR A 71 -17.53 -0.78 7.99
C THR A 71 -18.54 -1.30 6.97
N PRO A 72 -18.73 -2.62 6.88
CA PRO A 72 -19.62 -3.23 5.88
C PRO A 72 -21.10 -3.02 6.25
N ASN A 73 -21.62 -1.82 6.00
CA ASN A 73 -23.00 -1.41 6.27
C ASN A 73 -23.79 -1.08 4.99
N ASN A 74 -23.17 -1.28 3.83
CA ASN A 74 -23.74 -1.06 2.51
C ASN A 74 -24.11 0.42 2.22
N ASP A 75 -23.31 1.35 2.78
CA ASP A 75 -23.43 2.79 2.54
C ASP A 75 -22.51 3.32 1.44
N SER A 76 -21.77 2.42 0.75
CA SER A 76 -20.77 2.69 -0.28
C SER A 76 -19.45 3.27 0.24
N TYR A 77 -19.26 3.37 1.56
CA TYR A 77 -18.01 3.83 2.19
C TYR A 77 -17.41 2.73 3.05
N ASN A 78 -16.16 2.34 2.73
CA ASN A 78 -15.44 1.32 3.50
C ASN A 78 -16.21 0.02 3.72
N ASP A 79 -17.06 -0.38 2.76
CA ASP A 79 -17.85 -1.60 2.84
C ASP A 79 -17.03 -2.87 2.66
N PHE A 80 -15.82 -2.72 2.12
CA PHE A 80 -14.89 -3.82 1.88
C PHE A 80 -13.52 -3.49 2.46
N TRP A 81 -12.84 -4.53 2.94
CA TRP A 81 -11.42 -4.42 3.20
C TRP A 81 -10.63 -4.93 2.00
N GLU A 82 -9.65 -4.15 1.57
CA GLU A 82 -8.76 -4.50 0.46
C GLU A 82 -7.37 -3.88 0.63
N VAL A 83 -6.36 -4.53 0.10
CA VAL A 83 -5.04 -3.92 -0.05
C VAL A 83 -5.06 -3.09 -1.33
N LYS A 84 -5.01 -1.76 -1.19
CA LYS A 84 -4.98 -0.85 -2.34
C LYS A 84 -3.63 -0.92 -3.03
N GLY A 85 -3.64 -0.99 -4.35
CA GLY A 85 -2.45 -1.16 -5.18
C GLY A 85 -2.09 -2.62 -5.49
N LEU A 86 -2.85 -3.59 -4.97
CA LEU A 86 -2.59 -5.02 -5.16
C LEU A 86 -2.65 -5.46 -6.62
N ASN A 87 -3.42 -4.77 -7.45
CA ASN A 87 -3.52 -5.04 -8.89
C ASN A 87 -2.19 -4.92 -9.65
N ASN A 88 -1.19 -4.26 -9.06
CA ASN A 88 0.15 -4.19 -9.62
C ASN A 88 1.01 -5.44 -9.31
N TYR A 89 0.49 -6.36 -8.52
CA TYR A 89 1.12 -7.62 -8.16
C TYR A 89 0.16 -8.78 -8.44
N PRO A 90 0.10 -9.29 -9.68
CA PRO A 90 -0.93 -10.26 -10.09
C PRO A 90 -0.86 -11.60 -9.36
N GLU A 91 0.28 -11.98 -8.81
CA GLU A 91 0.47 -13.22 -8.06
C GLU A 91 0.49 -13.02 -6.54
N ALA A 92 0.21 -11.81 -6.06
CA ALA A 92 0.15 -11.54 -4.63
C ALA A 92 -1.04 -12.24 -3.98
N ILE A 93 -0.83 -12.72 -2.76
CA ILE A 93 -1.86 -13.38 -1.95
C ILE A 93 -1.96 -12.70 -0.60
N VAL A 94 -3.18 -12.33 -0.24
CA VAL A 94 -3.53 -11.83 1.10
C VAL A 94 -4.34 -12.90 1.81
N THR A 95 -3.89 -13.33 2.97
CA THR A 95 -4.58 -14.30 3.81
C THR A 95 -5.12 -13.60 5.05
N ILE A 96 -6.41 -13.76 5.34
CA ILE A 96 -7.08 -13.14 6.49
C ILE A 96 -7.40 -14.21 7.53
N PHE A 97 -7.11 -13.89 8.80
CA PHE A 97 -7.31 -14.74 9.97
C PHE A 97 -8.15 -14.03 11.02
N ASP A 98 -8.89 -14.80 11.82
CA ASP A 98 -9.53 -14.29 13.02
C ASP A 98 -8.51 -14.15 14.18
N ARG A 99 -8.99 -13.66 15.32
CA ARG A 99 -8.18 -13.48 16.54
C ARG A 99 -7.58 -14.79 17.09
N TYR A 100 -8.11 -15.93 16.69
CA TYR A 100 -7.64 -17.27 17.11
C TYR A 100 -6.68 -17.91 16.11
N GLY A 101 -6.35 -17.21 15.04
CA GLY A 101 -5.49 -17.71 13.97
C GLY A 101 -6.21 -18.61 12.97
N LYS A 102 -7.56 -18.67 13.01
CA LYS A 102 -8.34 -19.42 12.02
C LYS A 102 -8.34 -18.68 10.68
N LEU A 103 -8.01 -19.39 9.61
CA LEU A 103 -8.08 -18.86 8.26
C LEU A 103 -9.52 -18.55 7.89
N ILE A 104 -9.80 -17.30 7.52
CA ILE A 104 -11.11 -16.82 7.10
C ILE A 104 -11.22 -16.84 5.58
N THR A 105 -10.32 -16.17 4.88
CA THR A 105 -10.35 -16.08 3.42
C THR A 105 -8.98 -15.73 2.87
N GLN A 106 -8.84 -15.91 1.56
CA GLN A 106 -7.70 -15.41 0.80
C GLN A 106 -8.18 -14.45 -0.28
N LEU A 107 -7.43 -13.37 -0.47
CA LEU A 107 -7.66 -12.37 -1.49
C LEU A 107 -6.47 -12.40 -2.47
N ASP A 108 -6.74 -12.07 -3.71
CA ASP A 108 -5.74 -11.91 -4.77
C ASP A 108 -6.11 -10.74 -5.69
N ALA A 109 -5.31 -10.50 -6.73
CA ALA A 109 -5.56 -9.40 -7.66
C ALA A 109 -6.90 -9.53 -8.42
N SER A 110 -7.42 -10.76 -8.59
CA SER A 110 -8.71 -10.99 -9.26
C SER A 110 -9.91 -10.88 -8.33
N SER A 111 -9.72 -11.16 -7.04
CA SER A 111 -10.73 -11.05 -5.97
C SER A 111 -10.14 -10.30 -4.77
N PRO A 112 -9.94 -8.97 -4.91
CA PRO A 112 -9.15 -8.21 -3.93
C PRO A 112 -9.92 -7.76 -2.70
N LYS A 113 -11.23 -7.98 -2.62
CA LYS A 113 -12.11 -7.40 -1.61
C LYS A 113 -12.72 -8.43 -0.68
N TRP A 114 -12.75 -8.12 0.61
CA TRP A 114 -13.46 -8.91 1.62
C TRP A 114 -14.57 -8.08 2.25
N ASP A 115 -15.74 -8.66 2.34
CA ASP A 115 -16.99 -8.04 2.83
C ASP A 115 -17.30 -8.31 4.32
N GLY A 116 -16.44 -9.00 5.04
CA GLY A 116 -16.65 -9.35 6.43
C GLY A 116 -17.53 -10.59 6.65
N THR A 117 -17.67 -11.45 5.63
CA THR A 117 -18.39 -12.71 5.74
C THR A 117 -17.47 -13.93 5.72
N PHE A 118 -17.97 -15.02 6.28
CA PHE A 118 -17.35 -16.34 6.21
C PHE A 118 -18.43 -17.38 5.94
N ASN A 119 -18.33 -18.12 4.84
CA ASN A 119 -19.35 -19.07 4.39
C ASN A 119 -20.76 -18.48 4.32
N GLY A 120 -20.87 -17.22 3.85
CA GLY A 120 -22.14 -16.51 3.72
C GLY A 120 -22.69 -15.92 5.03
N LEU A 121 -22.02 -16.11 6.15
CA LEU A 121 -22.42 -15.58 7.46
C LEU A 121 -21.61 -14.33 7.80
N LEU A 122 -22.31 -13.33 8.36
CA LEU A 122 -21.67 -12.11 8.86
C LEU A 122 -20.79 -12.44 10.06
N LEU A 123 -19.53 -12.05 9.99
CA LEU A 123 -18.62 -12.13 11.12
C LEU A 123 -18.83 -10.96 12.09
N PRO A 124 -18.52 -11.14 13.40
CA PRO A 124 -18.69 -10.08 14.38
C PRO A 124 -17.71 -8.94 14.18
N ALA A 125 -18.06 -7.76 14.71
CA ALA A 125 -17.13 -6.66 14.87
C ALA A 125 -15.99 -7.11 15.80
N ASP A 126 -14.79 -7.18 15.27
CA ASP A 126 -13.58 -7.62 15.98
C ASP A 126 -12.34 -7.18 15.17
N ASP A 127 -11.17 -7.46 15.70
CA ASP A 127 -9.92 -7.33 14.97
C ASP A 127 -9.63 -8.62 14.21
N TYR A 128 -9.13 -8.44 12.99
CA TYR A 128 -8.70 -9.51 12.09
C TYR A 128 -7.25 -9.28 11.68
N TRP A 129 -6.54 -10.34 11.41
CA TRP A 129 -5.13 -10.31 11.02
C TRP A 129 -4.97 -10.70 9.58
N PHE A 130 -3.96 -10.17 8.93
CA PHE A 130 -3.63 -10.54 7.57
C PHE A 130 -2.14 -10.80 7.38
N THR A 131 -1.83 -11.63 6.38
CA THR A 131 -0.50 -11.76 5.79
C THR A 131 -0.60 -11.45 4.32
N LEU A 132 0.29 -10.61 3.82
CA LEU A 132 0.43 -10.30 2.40
C LEU A 132 1.75 -10.88 1.92
N LYS A 133 1.70 -11.73 0.90
CA LYS A 133 2.88 -12.26 0.21
C LYS A 133 2.89 -11.74 -1.21
N LEU A 134 3.97 -11.08 -1.59
CA LEU A 134 4.22 -10.62 -2.95
C LEU A 134 5.03 -11.65 -3.73
N GLU A 135 4.92 -11.60 -5.05
CA GLU A 135 5.62 -12.50 -5.99
C GLU A 135 7.14 -12.38 -5.93
N ASP A 136 7.66 -11.24 -5.45
CA ASP A 136 9.10 -11.00 -5.24
C ASP A 136 9.64 -11.55 -3.90
N GLY A 137 8.80 -12.21 -3.12
CA GLY A 137 9.14 -12.81 -1.82
C GLY A 137 8.97 -11.90 -0.61
N ARG A 138 8.59 -10.63 -0.80
CA ARG A 138 8.28 -9.75 0.34
C ARG A 138 7.01 -10.20 1.03
N GLU A 139 7.03 -10.14 2.36
CA GLU A 139 5.89 -10.51 3.20
C GLU A 139 5.60 -9.40 4.21
N THR A 140 4.34 -9.04 4.34
CA THR A 140 3.85 -8.05 5.31
C THR A 140 2.75 -8.67 6.15
N LYS A 141 2.76 -8.39 7.45
CA LYS A 141 1.73 -8.83 8.40
C LYS A 141 1.17 -7.62 9.12
N GLY A 142 -0.10 -7.69 9.45
CA GLY A 142 -0.76 -6.63 10.19
C GLY A 142 -2.15 -7.05 10.66
N HIS A 143 -2.89 -6.09 11.19
CA HIS A 143 -4.26 -6.27 11.62
C HIS A 143 -5.12 -5.07 11.21
N PHE A 144 -6.41 -5.31 11.18
CA PHE A 144 -7.43 -4.28 10.92
C PHE A 144 -8.70 -4.62 11.68
N SER A 145 -9.57 -3.64 11.86
CA SER A 145 -10.84 -3.80 12.57
C SER A 145 -12.02 -3.87 11.61
N LEU A 146 -12.90 -4.84 11.82
CA LEU A 146 -14.23 -4.85 11.27
C LEU A 146 -15.16 -4.16 12.28
N LYS A 147 -15.79 -3.07 11.86
CA LYS A 147 -16.72 -2.29 12.67
C LYS A 147 -18.14 -2.39 12.09
N ARG A 148 -19.12 -2.61 12.95
CA ARG A 148 -20.54 -2.67 12.57
C ARG A 148 -21.36 -1.62 13.30
#